data_d02328c0922ec0152d362d380f0835fb
#
_entry.id   d02328c0922ec0152d362d380f0835fb
#
_cell.length_a   1.000
_cell.length_b   1.000
_cell.length_c   1.000
_cell.angle_alpha   90.00
_cell.angle_beta   90.00
_cell.angle_gamma   90.00
#
_symmetry.space_group_name_H-M   'P 1'
#
loop_
_entity.id
_entity.type
_entity.pdbx_description
1 polymer ?
#
loop_
_entity_poly.entity_id
_entity_poly.type
_entity_poly.pdbx_seq_one_letter_code
_entity_poly.pdbx_strand_id
1 'polypeptide(L)'
;MGFVFTTRSRVIPFPMSKPLLHFTHGNSYPSGSYGRLLDDLRRDFDVRTTDMLGHDPRFPVRDNWHTLIDELIAQLETYGRPAILVGHSLGGAVSMLAAHRRPDLARCVVMLDSPVVAGWRAWVWRIAKLLGLRMRLSPGNVAQRRRNVWPSRAAAFEHFMAKPVFQAWAPGALDDYLDHGLVPQPDGVRLRFDRDVEAAIYSTLPHDMDRVLRDPFPVPVGFIAGTDSTELRQAGLDGTRRLVGDNLVTIAGTHLYPMEKPALTAQLTREMIARLLAQGEEKKAGRPAALFA
;
A
#
# COMPACT_ATOMS: atom_id res chain seq x y z
N MET A 1 22.02 63.29 20.93
CA MET A 1 21.66 61.92 21.36
C MET A 1 20.57 61.44 20.43
N GLY A 2 20.94 60.67 19.41
CA GLY A 2 20.00 60.14 18.41
C GLY A 2 19.73 58.68 18.69
N PHE A 3 18.48 58.31 18.93
CA PHE A 3 18.04 56.89 19.09
C PHE A 3 17.78 56.29 17.70
N VAL A 4 18.60 55.27 17.35
CA VAL A 4 18.38 54.48 16.17
C VAL A 4 17.45 53.31 16.56
N PHE A 5 16.21 53.32 16.07
CA PHE A 5 15.28 52.16 16.19
C PHE A 5 15.64 51.17 15.12
N THR A 6 16.26 50.05 15.49
CA THR A 6 16.42 48.88 14.65
C THR A 6 15.13 48.03 14.70
N THR A 7 14.31 48.13 13.66
CA THR A 7 13.18 47.24 13.43
C THR A 7 13.70 45.88 13.02
N ARG A 8 13.70 44.90 13.94
CA ARG A 8 13.85 43.45 13.61
C ARG A 8 12.61 43.01 12.83
N SER A 9 12.74 42.88 11.53
CA SER A 9 11.75 42.15 10.71
C SER A 9 11.59 40.74 11.25
N ARG A 10 10.43 40.44 11.82
CA ARG A 10 10.01 39.06 12.12
C ARG A 10 9.85 38.37 10.77
N VAL A 11 10.77 37.47 10.42
CA VAL A 11 10.58 36.50 9.37
C VAL A 11 9.43 35.56 9.84
N ILE A 12 8.26 35.75 9.25
CA ILE A 12 7.13 34.83 9.45
C ILE A 12 7.57 33.54 8.76
N PRO A 13 7.74 32.43 9.50
CA PRO A 13 8.09 31.17 8.86
C PRO A 13 6.93 30.78 7.93
N PHE A 14 7.21 30.62 6.63
CA PHE A 14 6.27 29.99 5.71
C PHE A 14 5.84 28.65 6.33
N PRO A 15 4.54 28.28 6.30
CA PRO A 15 4.09 27.01 6.82
C PRO A 15 4.87 25.92 6.09
N MET A 16 5.64 25.11 6.84
CA MET A 16 6.36 23.97 6.28
C MET A 16 5.35 23.10 5.54
N SER A 17 5.54 22.88 4.25
CA SER A 17 4.65 22.04 3.45
C SER A 17 4.58 20.64 4.07
N LYS A 18 3.38 20.09 4.18
CA LYS A 18 3.18 18.72 4.70
C LYS A 18 4.11 17.73 3.98
N PRO A 19 4.68 16.74 4.69
CA PRO A 19 5.45 15.68 4.06
C PRO A 19 4.60 14.95 3.02
N LEU A 20 5.19 14.64 1.87
CA LEU A 20 4.54 13.89 0.82
C LEU A 20 4.40 12.42 1.23
N LEU A 21 3.17 11.89 1.17
CA LEU A 21 2.85 10.50 1.39
C LEU A 21 2.15 9.96 0.14
N HIS A 22 2.61 8.84 -0.39
CA HIS A 22 1.91 8.10 -1.44
C HIS A 22 1.31 6.83 -0.86
N PHE A 23 -0.01 6.67 -1.06
CA PHE A 23 -0.74 5.47 -0.66
C PHE A 23 -1.07 4.60 -1.88
N THR A 24 -0.71 3.32 -1.81
CA THR A 24 -1.03 2.31 -2.83
C THR A 24 -2.02 1.29 -2.27
N HIS A 25 -3.15 1.12 -2.94
CA HIS A 25 -4.27 0.30 -2.50
C HIS A 25 -4.03 -1.22 -2.63
N GLY A 26 -4.86 -2.02 -1.96
CA GLY A 26 -4.93 -3.49 -2.12
C GLY A 26 -5.65 -3.91 -3.40
N ASN A 27 -5.40 -5.14 -3.87
CA ASN A 27 -6.10 -5.68 -5.03
C ASN A 27 -7.62 -5.66 -4.81
N SER A 28 -8.41 -5.29 -5.80
CA SER A 28 -9.88 -5.18 -5.76
C SER A 28 -10.46 -3.91 -5.11
N TYR A 29 -9.66 -3.11 -4.44
CA TYR A 29 -10.12 -1.95 -3.67
C TYR A 29 -9.50 -0.67 -4.22
N PRO A 30 -10.18 0.10 -5.10
CA PRO A 30 -9.70 1.41 -5.53
C PRO A 30 -9.30 2.29 -4.36
N SER A 31 -8.37 3.21 -4.55
CA SER A 31 -7.81 4.00 -3.43
C SER A 31 -8.89 4.77 -2.64
N GLY A 32 -9.97 5.21 -3.30
CA GLY A 32 -11.09 5.86 -2.64
C GLY A 32 -11.82 5.00 -1.60
N SER A 33 -11.72 3.66 -1.71
CA SER A 33 -12.27 2.73 -0.70
C SER A 33 -11.61 2.88 0.68
N TYR A 34 -10.47 3.55 0.75
CA TYR A 34 -9.74 3.87 1.99
C TYR A 34 -10.01 5.29 2.47
N GLY A 35 -11.10 5.94 2.01
CA GLY A 35 -11.40 7.35 2.24
C GLY A 35 -11.18 7.76 3.68
N ARG A 36 -11.75 7.04 4.65
CA ARG A 36 -11.65 7.32 6.09
C ARG A 36 -10.22 7.27 6.63
N LEU A 37 -9.43 6.30 6.21
CA LEU A 37 -8.00 6.20 6.53
C LEU A 37 -7.23 7.37 5.94
N LEU A 38 -7.46 7.66 4.66
CA LEU A 38 -6.72 8.68 3.93
C LEU A 38 -7.08 10.10 4.40
N ASP A 39 -8.34 10.35 4.75
CA ASP A 39 -8.77 11.65 5.30
C ASP A 39 -8.12 11.93 6.66
N ASP A 40 -7.96 10.90 7.46
CA ASP A 40 -7.25 11.03 8.73
C ASP A 40 -5.75 11.32 8.50
N LEU A 41 -5.09 10.63 7.58
CA LEU A 41 -3.69 10.87 7.21
C LEU A 41 -3.48 12.26 6.55
N ARG A 42 -4.44 12.79 5.80
CA ARG A 42 -4.37 14.14 5.19
C ARG A 42 -4.26 15.27 6.20
N ARG A 43 -4.56 15.03 7.47
CA ARG A 43 -4.34 16.02 8.54
C ARG A 43 -2.86 16.40 8.65
N ASP A 44 -1.96 15.44 8.45
CA ASP A 44 -0.52 15.59 8.69
C ASP A 44 0.33 15.49 7.41
N PHE A 45 -0.19 14.88 6.35
CA PHE A 45 0.55 14.58 5.12
C PHE A 45 -0.13 15.17 3.87
N ASP A 46 0.66 15.51 2.85
CA ASP A 46 0.20 15.69 1.47
C ASP A 46 0.01 14.29 0.86
N VAL A 47 -1.23 13.76 0.96
CA VAL A 47 -1.54 12.39 0.57
C VAL A 47 -1.89 12.32 -0.93
N ARG A 48 -1.09 11.57 -1.66
CA ARG A 48 -1.31 11.18 -3.05
C ARG A 48 -1.62 9.68 -3.14
N THR A 49 -2.32 9.25 -4.19
CA THR A 49 -2.74 7.86 -4.34
C THR A 49 -2.61 7.41 -5.80
N THR A 50 -2.40 6.12 -6.00
CA THR A 50 -2.74 5.46 -7.27
C THR A 50 -4.21 5.06 -7.21
N ASP A 51 -5.05 5.55 -8.10
CA ASP A 51 -6.50 5.32 -8.05
C ASP A 51 -6.85 3.83 -8.25
N MET A 52 -6.37 3.23 -9.34
CA MET A 52 -6.55 1.82 -9.66
C MET A 52 -5.28 1.25 -10.31
N LEU A 53 -4.36 0.74 -9.50
CA LEU A 53 -3.13 0.09 -9.94
C LEU A 53 -3.44 -1.10 -10.86
N GLY A 54 -2.70 -1.21 -11.99
CA GLY A 54 -2.85 -2.29 -12.96
C GLY A 54 -3.93 -2.05 -14.03
N HIS A 55 -4.59 -0.88 -14.03
CA HIS A 55 -5.60 -0.51 -15.04
C HIS A 55 -5.06 0.46 -16.11
N ASP A 56 -3.84 0.94 -15.97
CA ASP A 56 -3.21 1.74 -17.01
C ASP A 56 -2.73 0.82 -18.16
N PRO A 57 -3.24 0.97 -19.40
CA PRO A 57 -2.87 0.12 -20.53
C PRO A 57 -1.38 0.20 -20.90
N ARG A 58 -0.66 1.23 -20.45
CA ARG A 58 0.79 1.32 -20.62
C ARG A 58 1.55 0.31 -19.76
N PHE A 59 0.93 -0.15 -18.66
CA PHE A 59 1.52 -1.06 -17.68
C PHE A 59 0.65 -2.31 -17.48
N PRO A 60 0.44 -3.15 -18.52
CA PRO A 60 -0.40 -4.34 -18.41
C PRO A 60 0.16 -5.30 -17.35
N VAL A 61 -0.72 -5.95 -16.58
CA VAL A 61 -0.29 -6.86 -15.51
C VAL A 61 0.55 -8.01 -16.06
N ARG A 62 1.78 -8.14 -15.58
CA ARG A 62 2.75 -9.17 -15.97
C ARG A 62 3.27 -9.94 -14.77
N ASP A 63 3.89 -11.10 -15.03
CA ASP A 63 4.44 -11.97 -13.98
C ASP A 63 5.42 -11.21 -13.05
N ASN A 64 5.41 -11.57 -11.76
CA ASN A 64 6.18 -10.92 -10.70
C ASN A 64 5.90 -9.40 -10.55
N TRP A 65 4.77 -8.91 -11.08
CA TRP A 65 4.31 -7.52 -10.95
C TRP A 65 5.28 -6.44 -11.45
N HIS A 66 6.22 -6.80 -12.35
CA HIS A 66 7.23 -5.85 -12.83
C HIS A 66 6.61 -4.56 -13.37
N THR A 67 5.53 -4.69 -14.15
CA THR A 67 4.83 -3.55 -14.74
C THR A 67 4.03 -2.74 -13.74
N LEU A 68 3.48 -3.35 -12.68
CA LEU A 68 2.84 -2.62 -11.58
C LEU A 68 3.87 -1.79 -10.79
N ILE A 69 5.09 -2.32 -10.64
CA ILE A 69 6.19 -1.60 -10.02
C ILE A 69 6.61 -0.42 -10.92
N ASP A 70 6.68 -0.62 -12.25
CA ASP A 70 6.99 0.43 -13.21
C ASP A 70 5.92 1.53 -13.21
N GLU A 71 4.62 1.18 -13.12
CA GLU A 71 3.50 2.11 -12.99
C GLU A 71 3.64 3.00 -11.75
N LEU A 72 3.93 2.38 -10.59
CA LEU A 72 4.15 3.14 -9.36
C LEU A 72 5.39 4.05 -9.45
N ILE A 73 6.51 3.54 -9.98
CA ILE A 73 7.73 4.34 -10.16
C ILE A 73 7.46 5.54 -11.06
N ALA A 74 6.80 5.34 -12.22
CA ALA A 74 6.46 6.41 -13.13
C ALA A 74 5.61 7.50 -12.45
N GLN A 75 4.68 7.10 -11.57
CA GLN A 75 3.88 8.05 -10.80
C GLN A 75 4.72 8.80 -9.76
N LEU A 76 5.60 8.11 -9.01
CA LEU A 76 6.45 8.72 -8.00
C LEU A 76 7.42 9.74 -8.62
N GLU A 77 7.94 9.48 -9.81
CA GLU A 77 8.82 10.39 -10.55
C GLU A 77 8.14 11.74 -10.84
N THR A 78 6.82 11.76 -11.05
CA THR A 78 6.08 13.02 -11.29
C THR A 78 6.09 13.96 -10.10
N TYR A 79 6.40 13.49 -8.89
CA TYR A 79 6.38 14.31 -7.69
C TYR A 79 7.60 15.20 -7.51
N GLY A 80 8.70 14.91 -8.20
CA GLY A 80 9.95 15.68 -8.13
C GLY A 80 10.64 15.68 -6.75
N ARG A 81 10.16 14.88 -5.81
CA ARG A 81 10.70 14.71 -4.45
C ARG A 81 10.37 13.34 -3.87
N PRO A 82 11.23 12.77 -3.01
CA PRO A 82 10.95 11.47 -2.38
C PRO A 82 9.70 11.51 -1.50
N ALA A 83 8.88 10.46 -1.58
CA ALA A 83 7.66 10.27 -0.83
C ALA A 83 7.83 9.25 0.32
N ILE A 84 6.99 9.37 1.34
CA ILE A 84 6.70 8.30 2.28
C ILE A 84 5.76 7.33 1.56
N LEU A 85 6.12 6.06 1.44
CA LEU A 85 5.30 5.07 0.78
C LEU A 85 4.49 4.29 1.82
N VAL A 86 3.19 4.27 1.67
CA VAL A 86 2.28 3.46 2.49
C VAL A 86 1.46 2.59 1.55
N GLY A 87 1.35 1.31 1.81
CA GLY A 87 0.56 0.44 0.94
C GLY A 87 -0.07 -0.73 1.68
N HIS A 88 -1.29 -1.10 1.24
CA HIS A 88 -2.02 -2.23 1.79
C HIS A 88 -1.92 -3.44 0.85
N SER A 89 -1.63 -4.62 1.40
CA SER A 89 -1.65 -5.88 0.62
C SER A 89 -0.78 -5.77 -0.64
N LEU A 90 -1.35 -5.92 -1.85
CA LEU A 90 -0.69 -5.66 -3.13
C LEU A 90 0.13 -4.35 -3.10
N GLY A 91 -0.52 -3.27 -2.65
CA GLY A 91 0.09 -1.93 -2.63
C GLY A 91 1.33 -1.84 -1.74
N GLY A 92 1.35 -2.55 -0.60
CA GLY A 92 2.52 -2.62 0.27
C GLY A 92 3.70 -3.33 -0.38
N ALA A 93 3.44 -4.46 -1.06
CA ALA A 93 4.46 -5.20 -1.78
C ALA A 93 5.02 -4.42 -2.97
N VAL A 94 4.15 -3.80 -3.78
CA VAL A 94 4.58 -2.96 -4.92
C VAL A 94 5.36 -1.74 -4.44
N SER A 95 4.94 -1.09 -3.34
CA SER A 95 5.68 0.03 -2.73
C SER A 95 7.07 -0.39 -2.24
N MET A 96 7.18 -1.54 -1.58
CA MET A 96 8.46 -2.09 -1.13
C MET A 96 9.37 -2.40 -2.34
N LEU A 97 8.86 -3.07 -3.37
CA LEU A 97 9.64 -3.43 -4.56
C LEU A 97 10.04 -2.18 -5.37
N ALA A 98 9.19 -1.15 -5.44
CA ALA A 98 9.52 0.13 -6.05
C ALA A 98 10.64 0.86 -5.28
N ALA A 99 10.55 0.91 -3.95
CA ALA A 99 11.60 1.50 -3.10
C ALA A 99 12.93 0.73 -3.16
N HIS A 100 12.90 -0.60 -3.32
CA HIS A 100 14.11 -1.39 -3.55
C HIS A 100 14.79 -1.05 -4.87
N ARG A 101 14.00 -0.85 -5.94
CA ARG A 101 14.52 -0.54 -7.28
C ARG A 101 14.93 0.94 -7.43
N ARG A 102 14.17 1.86 -6.81
CA ARG A 102 14.37 3.31 -6.87
C ARG A 102 14.31 3.92 -5.45
N PRO A 103 15.37 3.68 -4.65
CA PRO A 103 15.42 4.20 -3.27
C PRO A 103 15.48 5.72 -3.19
N ASP A 104 15.88 6.38 -4.27
CA ASP A 104 15.88 7.84 -4.39
C ASP A 104 14.47 8.46 -4.37
N LEU A 105 13.43 7.68 -4.71
CA LEU A 105 12.04 8.12 -4.71
C LEU A 105 11.31 7.88 -3.38
N ALA A 106 11.92 7.15 -2.43
CA ALA A 106 11.30 6.75 -1.18
C ALA A 106 12.07 7.26 0.05
N ARG A 107 11.36 7.84 1.03
CA ARG A 107 11.90 8.17 2.34
C ARG A 107 11.87 6.99 3.30
N CYS A 108 10.78 6.28 3.31
CA CYS A 108 10.54 5.02 4.03
C CYS A 108 9.33 4.31 3.44
N VAL A 109 9.11 3.04 3.85
CA VAL A 109 7.95 2.24 3.43
C VAL A 109 7.21 1.73 4.67
N VAL A 110 5.89 1.89 4.71
CA VAL A 110 5.00 1.24 5.70
C VAL A 110 4.08 0.27 4.97
N MET A 111 4.21 -1.00 5.29
CA MET A 111 3.46 -2.11 4.70
C MET A 111 2.29 -2.48 5.62
N LEU A 112 1.06 -2.30 5.14
CA LEU A 112 -0.16 -2.68 5.86
C LEU A 112 -0.58 -4.07 5.40
N ASP A 113 -0.44 -5.05 6.25
CA ASP A 113 -0.77 -6.48 6.02
C ASP A 113 -0.30 -7.03 4.66
N SER A 114 0.93 -6.73 4.29
CA SER A 114 1.54 -7.07 3.01
C SER A 114 2.81 -7.92 3.21
N PRO A 115 2.70 -9.22 3.53
CA PRO A 115 3.84 -10.04 3.91
C PRO A 115 4.82 -10.28 2.76
N VAL A 116 6.09 -10.38 3.11
CA VAL A 116 7.16 -10.83 2.20
C VAL A 116 7.16 -12.35 2.16
N VAL A 117 6.68 -12.91 1.06
CA VAL A 117 6.70 -14.37 0.83
C VAL A 117 8.14 -14.80 0.52
N ALA A 118 8.70 -15.66 1.37
CA ALA A 118 10.08 -16.11 1.27
C ALA A 118 10.24 -17.61 1.56
N GLY A 119 11.42 -18.16 1.27
CA GLY A 119 11.78 -19.54 1.57
C GLY A 119 10.96 -20.56 0.77
N TRP A 120 10.59 -21.69 1.40
CA TRP A 120 9.92 -22.78 0.74
C TRP A 120 8.54 -22.40 0.12
N ARG A 121 7.84 -21.41 0.70
CA ARG A 121 6.55 -20.93 0.17
C ARG A 121 6.74 -20.22 -1.18
N ALA A 122 7.77 -19.40 -1.31
CA ALA A 122 8.14 -18.76 -2.58
C ALA A 122 8.52 -19.81 -3.63
N TRP A 123 9.26 -20.85 -3.23
CA TRP A 123 9.64 -21.96 -4.09
C TRP A 123 8.42 -22.75 -4.57
N VAL A 124 7.50 -23.12 -3.67
CA VAL A 124 6.24 -23.80 -4.03
C VAL A 124 5.44 -22.98 -5.03
N TRP A 125 5.32 -21.66 -4.79
CA TRP A 125 4.61 -20.78 -5.72
C TRP A 125 5.28 -20.72 -7.09
N ARG A 126 6.62 -20.68 -7.13
CA ARG A 126 7.40 -20.76 -8.37
C ARG A 126 7.11 -22.04 -9.14
N ILE A 127 7.11 -23.19 -8.48
CA ILE A 127 6.79 -24.48 -9.10
C ILE A 127 5.34 -24.49 -9.61
N ALA A 128 4.38 -24.01 -8.84
CA ALA A 128 2.99 -23.89 -9.26
C ALA A 128 2.83 -23.06 -10.56
N LYS A 129 3.59 -21.97 -10.70
CA LYS A 129 3.63 -21.17 -11.93
C LYS A 129 4.19 -21.97 -13.09
N LEU A 130 5.32 -22.67 -12.91
CA LEU A 130 5.95 -23.49 -13.96
C LEU A 130 5.05 -24.62 -14.44
N LEU A 131 4.25 -25.21 -13.55
CA LEU A 131 3.29 -26.27 -13.87
C LEU A 131 1.94 -25.74 -14.40
N GLY A 132 1.79 -24.43 -14.59
CA GLY A 132 0.52 -23.84 -15.05
C GLY A 132 -0.63 -23.87 -14.03
N LEU A 133 -0.36 -24.19 -12.75
CA LEU A 133 -1.34 -24.33 -11.69
C LEU A 133 -1.72 -23.01 -11.00
N ARG A 134 -1.12 -21.90 -11.42
CA ARG A 134 -1.29 -20.55 -10.81
C ARG A 134 -2.74 -20.15 -10.58
N MET A 135 -3.62 -20.37 -11.56
CA MET A 135 -5.06 -20.03 -11.45
C MET A 135 -5.81 -20.91 -10.47
N ARG A 136 -5.40 -22.19 -10.32
CA ARG A 136 -6.06 -23.13 -9.38
C ARG A 136 -5.66 -22.89 -7.93
N LEU A 137 -4.44 -22.44 -7.71
CA LEU A 137 -3.84 -22.23 -6.37
C LEU A 137 -3.92 -20.77 -5.89
N SER A 138 -4.39 -19.84 -6.74
CA SER A 138 -4.60 -18.45 -6.38
C SER A 138 -6.08 -18.09 -6.27
N PRO A 139 -6.44 -16.99 -5.57
CA PRO A 139 -7.81 -16.47 -5.54
C PRO A 139 -8.33 -15.98 -6.91
N GLY A 140 -7.51 -16.02 -7.98
CA GLY A 140 -7.86 -15.50 -9.30
C GLY A 140 -9.14 -16.11 -9.88
N ASN A 141 -9.37 -17.42 -9.68
CA ASN A 141 -10.62 -18.07 -10.12
C ASN A 141 -11.87 -17.50 -9.40
N VAL A 142 -11.73 -17.15 -8.12
CA VAL A 142 -12.83 -16.56 -7.33
C VAL A 142 -13.10 -15.15 -7.83
N ALA A 143 -12.03 -14.39 -8.11
CA ALA A 143 -12.12 -13.04 -8.66
C ALA A 143 -12.89 -13.01 -9.98
N GLN A 144 -12.57 -13.89 -10.92
CA GLN A 144 -13.24 -13.97 -12.22
C GLN A 144 -14.72 -14.32 -12.15
N ARG A 145 -15.12 -15.14 -11.15
CA ARG A 145 -16.50 -15.65 -11.02
C ARG A 145 -17.38 -14.80 -10.12
N ARG A 146 -16.81 -13.84 -9.39
CA ARG A 146 -17.60 -13.00 -8.48
C ARG A 146 -18.63 -12.16 -9.25
N ARG A 147 -19.78 -11.93 -8.63
CA ARG A 147 -20.77 -10.98 -9.15
C ARG A 147 -20.15 -9.60 -9.27
N ASN A 148 -20.37 -8.93 -10.39
CA ASN A 148 -19.82 -7.61 -10.66
C ASN A 148 -20.85 -6.61 -11.22
N VAL A 149 -22.14 -7.01 -11.36
CA VAL A 149 -23.23 -6.17 -11.85
C VAL A 149 -24.44 -6.28 -10.91
N TRP A 150 -25.05 -5.15 -10.61
CA TRP A 150 -26.26 -5.03 -9.80
C TRP A 150 -27.23 -4.04 -10.43
N PRO A 151 -28.57 -4.19 -10.19
CA PRO A 151 -29.58 -3.29 -10.76
C PRO A 151 -29.51 -1.88 -10.15
N SER A 152 -28.88 -1.72 -8.98
CA SER A 152 -28.69 -0.43 -8.31
C SER A 152 -27.54 -0.46 -7.31
N ARG A 153 -27.07 0.72 -6.86
CA ARG A 153 -26.13 0.86 -5.74
C ARG A 153 -26.69 0.24 -4.46
N ALA A 154 -28.00 0.39 -4.19
CA ALA A 154 -28.65 -0.20 -3.03
C ALA A 154 -28.57 -1.74 -3.06
N ALA A 155 -28.86 -2.35 -4.21
CA ALA A 155 -28.73 -3.81 -4.38
C ALA A 155 -27.28 -4.29 -4.24
N ALA A 156 -26.30 -3.49 -4.65
CA ALA A 156 -24.89 -3.77 -4.40
C ALA A 156 -24.57 -3.68 -2.90
N PHE A 157 -25.06 -2.65 -2.20
CA PHE A 157 -24.89 -2.49 -0.76
C PHE A 157 -25.42 -3.70 0.01
N GLU A 158 -26.66 -4.11 -0.24
CA GLU A 158 -27.27 -5.30 0.38
C GLU A 158 -26.44 -6.58 0.10
N HIS A 159 -26.00 -6.75 -1.15
CA HIS A 159 -25.16 -7.89 -1.54
C HIS A 159 -23.84 -7.95 -0.75
N PHE A 160 -23.18 -6.82 -0.52
CA PHE A 160 -21.94 -6.78 0.23
C PHE A 160 -22.20 -6.93 1.73
N MET A 161 -23.20 -6.25 2.28
CA MET A 161 -23.59 -6.34 3.69
C MET A 161 -24.06 -7.73 4.13
N ALA A 162 -24.53 -8.56 3.20
CA ALA A 162 -24.84 -9.96 3.49
C ALA A 162 -23.59 -10.81 3.82
N LYS A 163 -22.38 -10.28 3.61
CA LYS A 163 -21.14 -11.02 3.83
C LYS A 163 -20.45 -10.55 5.13
N PRO A 164 -20.07 -11.47 6.03
CA PRO A 164 -19.48 -11.12 7.33
C PRO A 164 -18.26 -10.19 7.23
N VAL A 165 -17.45 -10.34 6.18
CA VAL A 165 -16.26 -9.52 5.98
C VAL A 165 -16.57 -8.03 5.85
N PHE A 166 -17.68 -7.66 5.21
CA PHE A 166 -18.09 -6.26 5.07
C PHE A 166 -18.87 -5.73 6.29
N GLN A 167 -19.51 -6.63 7.06
CA GLN A 167 -20.17 -6.28 8.32
C GLN A 167 -19.15 -5.83 9.39
N ALA A 168 -17.91 -6.31 9.31
CA ALA A 168 -16.83 -5.94 10.22
C ALA A 168 -16.23 -4.54 9.93
N TRP A 169 -16.54 -3.94 8.78
CA TRP A 169 -16.00 -2.64 8.40
C TRP A 169 -16.57 -1.51 9.25
N ALA A 170 -15.78 -0.47 9.44
CA ALA A 170 -16.21 0.73 10.15
C ALA A 170 -17.44 1.36 9.46
N PRO A 171 -18.33 2.02 10.24
CA PRO A 171 -19.50 2.70 9.67
C PRO A 171 -19.12 3.63 8.52
N GLY A 172 -19.77 3.45 7.36
CA GLY A 172 -19.57 4.21 6.13
C GLY A 172 -18.36 3.76 5.28
N ALA A 173 -17.52 2.81 5.72
CA ALA A 173 -16.42 2.32 4.89
C ALA A 173 -16.93 1.52 3.68
N LEU A 174 -18.07 0.85 3.79
CA LEU A 174 -18.71 0.21 2.65
C LEU A 174 -19.27 1.25 1.67
N ASP A 175 -19.76 2.38 2.15
CA ASP A 175 -20.20 3.48 1.26
C ASP A 175 -19.01 4.02 0.46
N ASP A 176 -17.86 4.28 1.11
CA ASP A 176 -16.63 4.71 0.43
C ASP A 176 -16.23 3.69 -0.67
N TYR A 177 -16.30 2.39 -0.35
CA TYR A 177 -16.02 1.34 -1.34
C TYR A 177 -16.98 1.36 -2.52
N LEU A 178 -18.28 1.53 -2.29
CA LEU A 178 -19.29 1.55 -3.36
C LEU A 178 -19.21 2.83 -4.19
N ASP A 179 -18.96 3.98 -3.58
CA ASP A 179 -18.89 5.26 -4.26
C ASP A 179 -17.67 5.36 -5.18
N HIS A 180 -16.56 4.72 -4.82
CA HIS A 180 -15.33 4.69 -5.61
C HIS A 180 -15.14 3.40 -6.43
N GLY A 181 -15.81 2.33 -6.05
CA GLY A 181 -15.69 0.99 -6.63
C GLY A 181 -16.80 0.61 -7.61
N LEU A 182 -17.84 1.42 -7.78
CA LEU A 182 -18.91 1.20 -8.74
C LEU A 182 -18.89 2.26 -9.85
N VAL A 183 -19.30 1.84 -11.05
CA VAL A 183 -19.58 2.75 -12.17
C VAL A 183 -20.99 2.50 -12.70
N PRO A 184 -21.71 3.56 -13.11
CA PRO A 184 -23.04 3.44 -13.72
C PRO A 184 -23.00 2.60 -15.00
N GLN A 185 -24.11 1.91 -15.26
CA GLN A 185 -24.43 1.24 -16.52
C GLN A 185 -25.89 1.51 -16.89
N PRO A 186 -26.32 1.27 -18.15
CA PRO A 186 -27.73 1.47 -18.56
C PRO A 186 -28.73 0.76 -17.64
N ASP A 187 -28.40 -0.47 -17.20
CA ASP A 187 -29.30 -1.32 -16.40
C ASP A 187 -28.82 -1.45 -14.94
N GLY A 188 -28.13 -0.45 -14.40
CA GLY A 188 -27.69 -0.47 -13.02
C GLY A 188 -26.26 0.00 -12.79
N VAL A 189 -25.49 -0.76 -12.00
CA VAL A 189 -24.09 -0.46 -11.65
C VAL A 189 -23.22 -1.69 -11.76
N ARG A 190 -21.92 -1.49 -12.09
CA ARG A 190 -20.93 -2.58 -12.09
C ARG A 190 -19.70 -2.21 -11.29
N LEU A 191 -18.91 -3.23 -10.91
CA LEU A 191 -17.60 -2.99 -10.33
C LEU A 191 -16.72 -2.25 -11.33
N ARG A 192 -16.07 -1.21 -10.83
CA ARG A 192 -15.09 -0.42 -11.56
C ARG A 192 -13.77 -1.20 -11.73
N PHE A 193 -13.34 -1.90 -10.67
CA PHE A 193 -12.16 -2.75 -10.71
C PHE A 193 -12.43 -3.98 -11.59
N ASP A 194 -11.69 -4.10 -12.68
CA ASP A 194 -11.89 -5.18 -13.66
C ASP A 194 -11.51 -6.53 -13.06
N ARG A 195 -12.38 -7.54 -13.25
CA ARG A 195 -12.21 -8.90 -12.71
C ARG A 195 -11.03 -9.64 -13.34
N ASP A 196 -10.74 -9.37 -14.62
CA ASP A 196 -9.64 -10.01 -15.32
C ASP A 196 -8.30 -9.42 -14.88
N VAL A 197 -8.25 -8.11 -14.64
CA VAL A 197 -7.09 -7.44 -14.02
C VAL A 197 -6.88 -7.96 -12.60
N GLU A 198 -7.93 -8.06 -11.78
CA GLU A 198 -7.87 -8.63 -10.44
C GLU A 198 -7.32 -10.06 -10.44
N ALA A 199 -7.84 -10.91 -11.32
CA ALA A 199 -7.40 -12.29 -11.45
C ALA A 199 -5.96 -12.40 -11.98
N ALA A 200 -5.58 -11.52 -12.91
CA ALA A 200 -4.23 -11.44 -13.42
C ALA A 200 -3.24 -11.09 -12.30
N ILE A 201 -3.56 -10.11 -11.45
CA ILE A 201 -2.74 -9.75 -10.28
C ILE A 201 -2.55 -10.96 -9.35
N TYR A 202 -3.61 -11.68 -9.00
CA TYR A 202 -3.50 -12.87 -8.15
C TYR A 202 -2.69 -14.00 -8.80
N SER A 203 -2.84 -14.22 -10.11
CA SER A 203 -2.15 -15.32 -10.81
C SER A 203 -0.68 -15.02 -11.10
N THR A 204 -0.24 -13.78 -10.95
CA THR A 204 1.12 -13.30 -11.25
C THR A 204 1.90 -12.88 -10.01
N LEU A 205 1.45 -13.25 -8.82
CA LEU A 205 2.13 -12.99 -7.53
C LEU A 205 3.64 -13.21 -7.64
N PRO A 206 4.48 -12.32 -7.11
CA PRO A 206 5.93 -12.49 -7.11
C PRO A 206 6.34 -13.76 -6.37
N HIS A 207 7.28 -14.51 -6.95
CA HIS A 207 7.90 -15.68 -6.34
C HIS A 207 9.37 -15.46 -5.97
N ASP A 208 9.83 -14.23 -6.10
CA ASP A 208 11.22 -13.83 -5.89
C ASP A 208 11.34 -12.60 -4.97
N MET A 209 10.31 -12.33 -4.16
CA MET A 209 10.33 -11.23 -3.18
C MET A 209 11.46 -11.35 -2.17
N ASP A 210 11.95 -12.57 -1.91
CA ASP A 210 13.08 -12.83 -1.02
C ASP A 210 14.41 -12.25 -1.53
N ARG A 211 14.49 -11.84 -2.78
CA ARG A 211 15.66 -11.13 -3.32
C ARG A 211 15.95 -9.83 -2.58
N VAL A 212 14.91 -9.13 -2.10
CA VAL A 212 15.07 -7.90 -1.32
C VAL A 212 15.70 -8.14 0.07
N LEU A 213 15.81 -9.41 0.48
CA LEU A 213 16.39 -9.81 1.77
C LEU A 213 17.89 -10.18 1.68
N ARG A 214 18.50 -10.12 0.50
CA ARG A 214 19.91 -10.51 0.29
C ARG A 214 20.87 -9.47 0.82
N ASP A 215 20.51 -8.20 0.66
CA ASP A 215 21.30 -7.04 1.10
C ASP A 215 20.46 -6.21 2.08
N PRO A 216 21.10 -5.33 2.87
CA PRO A 216 20.38 -4.39 3.69
C PRO A 216 19.44 -3.55 2.83
N PHE A 217 18.17 -3.50 3.23
CA PHE A 217 17.18 -2.74 2.47
C PHE A 217 17.57 -1.24 2.44
N PRO A 218 17.48 -0.58 1.27
CA PRO A 218 18.07 0.75 1.07
C PRO A 218 17.39 1.88 1.85
N VAL A 219 16.11 1.72 2.22
CA VAL A 219 15.34 2.68 3.01
C VAL A 219 14.71 2.00 4.23
N PRO A 220 14.36 2.74 5.30
CA PRO A 220 13.66 2.14 6.44
C PRO A 220 12.31 1.56 6.04
N VAL A 221 11.99 0.36 6.55
CA VAL A 221 10.72 -0.34 6.29
C VAL A 221 10.06 -0.74 7.61
N GLY A 222 8.74 -0.55 7.68
CA GLY A 222 7.92 -1.00 8.80
C GLY A 222 6.72 -1.80 8.33
N PHE A 223 6.16 -2.59 9.23
CA PHE A 223 5.04 -3.48 8.95
C PHE A 223 3.99 -3.42 10.05
N ILE A 224 2.72 -3.31 9.66
CA ILE A 224 1.56 -3.39 10.56
C ILE A 224 0.79 -4.66 10.21
N ALA A 225 0.70 -5.59 11.16
CA ALA A 225 0.12 -6.93 11.00
C ALA A 225 -1.28 -7.03 11.61
N GLY A 226 -2.28 -7.49 10.85
CA GLY A 226 -3.57 -7.87 11.40
C GLY A 226 -3.47 -9.17 12.22
N THR A 227 -3.93 -9.19 13.49
CA THR A 227 -3.84 -10.39 14.35
C THR A 227 -4.66 -11.56 13.82
N ASP A 228 -5.74 -11.27 13.09
CA ASP A 228 -6.68 -12.25 12.56
C ASP A 228 -6.52 -12.48 11.05
N SER A 229 -5.46 -11.89 10.44
CA SER A 229 -5.18 -12.05 9.01
C SER A 229 -4.91 -13.49 8.62
N THR A 230 -5.75 -14.03 7.73
CA THR A 230 -5.53 -15.35 7.11
C THR A 230 -4.40 -15.31 6.11
N GLU A 231 -4.23 -14.21 5.42
CA GLU A 231 -3.19 -13.95 4.44
C GLU A 231 -1.80 -14.03 5.09
N LEU A 232 -1.64 -13.44 6.28
CA LEU A 232 -0.41 -13.55 7.05
C LEU A 232 -0.13 -14.98 7.51
N ARG A 233 -1.14 -15.71 7.97
CA ARG A 233 -0.97 -17.12 8.36
C ARG A 233 -0.53 -17.98 7.19
N GLN A 234 -1.07 -17.74 5.99
CA GLN A 234 -0.71 -18.47 4.78
C GLN A 234 0.69 -18.09 4.27
N ALA A 235 1.00 -16.81 4.21
CA ALA A 235 2.28 -16.32 3.72
C ALA A 235 3.45 -16.59 4.69
N GLY A 236 3.18 -16.59 5.99
CA GLY A 236 4.18 -16.60 7.06
C GLY A 236 4.82 -15.23 7.26
N LEU A 237 5.45 -15.03 8.41
CA LEU A 237 6.07 -13.74 8.78
C LEU A 237 7.61 -13.74 8.73
N ASP A 238 8.26 -14.86 8.43
CA ASP A 238 9.71 -14.98 8.53
C ASP A 238 10.46 -14.02 7.59
N GLY A 239 10.01 -13.93 6.32
CA GLY A 239 10.55 -12.98 5.36
C GLY A 239 10.31 -11.53 5.78
N THR A 240 9.11 -11.25 6.28
CA THR A 240 8.74 -9.91 6.75
C THR A 240 9.58 -9.50 7.96
N ARG A 241 9.72 -10.37 8.98
CA ARG A 241 10.56 -10.09 10.16
C ARG A 241 12.02 -9.83 9.79
N ARG A 242 12.56 -10.59 8.85
CA ARG A 242 13.93 -10.37 8.35
C ARG A 242 14.07 -9.00 7.67
N LEU A 243 13.03 -8.52 6.97
CA LEU A 243 13.04 -7.23 6.30
C LEU A 243 12.94 -6.07 7.29
N VAL A 244 12.01 -6.14 8.24
CA VAL A 244 11.61 -4.98 9.04
C VAL A 244 12.24 -4.97 10.45
N GLY A 245 12.78 -6.10 10.91
CA GLY A 245 13.33 -6.22 12.29
C GLY A 245 12.28 -5.84 13.34
N ASP A 246 12.65 -4.89 14.20
CA ASP A 246 11.81 -4.40 15.30
C ASP A 246 10.69 -3.44 14.84
N ASN A 247 10.65 -3.07 13.55
CA ASN A 247 9.62 -2.23 12.97
C ASN A 247 8.37 -3.04 12.56
N LEU A 248 7.98 -4.01 13.38
CA LEU A 248 6.75 -4.80 13.25
C LEU A 248 5.84 -4.50 14.43
N VAL A 249 4.62 -4.05 14.14
CA VAL A 249 3.56 -3.86 15.14
C VAL A 249 2.31 -4.62 14.73
N THR A 250 1.41 -4.89 15.67
CA THR A 250 0.16 -5.61 15.41
C THR A 250 -1.04 -4.72 15.67
N ILE A 251 -2.12 -4.96 14.94
CA ILE A 251 -3.43 -4.39 15.13
C ILE A 251 -4.47 -5.51 15.21
N ALA A 252 -5.37 -5.43 16.18
CA ALA A 252 -6.48 -6.39 16.25
C ALA A 252 -7.40 -6.20 15.04
N GLY A 253 -7.50 -7.20 14.16
CA GLY A 253 -8.33 -7.15 12.94
C GLY A 253 -7.87 -8.15 11.90
N THR A 254 -8.69 -8.30 10.85
CA THR A 254 -8.40 -9.17 9.72
C THR A 254 -7.42 -8.51 8.74
N HIS A 255 -7.20 -9.13 7.58
CA HIS A 255 -6.47 -8.51 6.46
C HIS A 255 -7.02 -7.12 6.09
N LEU A 256 -8.32 -6.91 6.30
CA LEU A 256 -9.01 -5.67 5.94
C LEU A 256 -9.13 -4.66 7.10
N TYR A 257 -8.27 -4.76 8.13
CA TYR A 257 -8.27 -3.81 9.23
C TYR A 257 -8.18 -2.33 8.82
N PRO A 258 -7.61 -1.94 7.65
CA PRO A 258 -7.66 -0.54 7.22
C PRO A 258 -9.08 -0.01 6.99
N MET A 259 -10.04 -0.89 6.65
CA MET A 259 -11.45 -0.58 6.53
C MET A 259 -12.22 -0.84 7.83
N GLU A 260 -11.79 -1.81 8.64
CA GLU A 260 -12.42 -2.15 9.92
C GLU A 260 -12.12 -1.09 11.00
N LYS A 261 -10.87 -0.59 11.02
CA LYS A 261 -10.33 0.30 12.06
C LYS A 261 -9.50 1.45 11.46
N PRO A 262 -10.09 2.28 10.59
CA PRO A 262 -9.33 3.29 9.84
C PRO A 262 -8.59 4.30 10.72
N ALA A 263 -9.20 4.77 11.82
CA ALA A 263 -8.59 5.74 12.72
C ALA A 263 -7.37 5.15 13.46
N LEU A 264 -7.49 3.93 13.98
CA LEU A 264 -6.37 3.25 14.64
C LEU A 264 -5.27 2.89 13.65
N THR A 265 -5.64 2.49 12.43
CA THR A 265 -4.69 2.26 11.33
C THR A 265 -3.92 3.53 11.00
N ALA A 266 -4.61 4.68 10.89
CA ALA A 266 -3.96 5.97 10.66
C ALA A 266 -2.99 6.34 11.79
N GLN A 267 -3.38 6.14 13.04
CA GLN A 267 -2.53 6.40 14.21
C GLN A 267 -1.26 5.56 14.16
N LEU A 268 -1.38 4.23 14.02
CA LEU A 268 -0.22 3.33 13.98
C LEU A 268 0.67 3.62 12.76
N THR A 269 0.08 4.02 11.63
CA THR A 269 0.82 4.43 10.43
C THR A 269 1.67 5.68 10.71
N ARG A 270 1.13 6.70 11.40
CA ARG A 270 1.90 7.90 11.79
C ARG A 270 3.06 7.56 12.73
N GLU A 271 2.79 6.76 13.74
CA GLU A 271 3.79 6.34 14.72
C GLU A 271 4.93 5.55 14.03
N MET A 272 4.57 4.66 13.11
CA MET A 272 5.55 3.92 12.32
C MET A 272 6.37 4.85 11.43
N ILE A 273 5.74 5.76 10.70
CA ILE A 273 6.42 6.76 9.86
C ILE A 273 7.42 7.57 10.68
N ALA A 274 7.01 8.09 11.84
CA ALA A 274 7.88 8.88 12.70
C ALA A 274 9.13 8.09 13.13
N ARG A 275 8.95 6.82 13.55
CA ARG A 275 10.04 5.91 13.91
C ARG A 275 11.00 5.68 12.74
N LEU A 276 10.47 5.37 11.56
CA LEU A 276 11.28 5.08 10.37
C LEU A 276 12.08 6.29 9.87
N LEU A 277 11.48 7.48 9.92
CA LEU A 277 12.17 8.72 9.53
C LEU A 277 13.32 9.04 10.49
N ALA A 278 13.14 8.87 11.80
CA ALA A 278 14.21 9.03 12.78
C ALA A 278 15.39 8.07 12.52
N GLN A 279 15.10 6.79 12.25
CA GLN A 279 16.13 5.81 11.89
C GLN A 279 16.87 6.18 10.59
N GLY A 280 16.16 6.75 9.61
CA GLY A 280 16.74 7.22 8.35
C GLY A 280 17.71 8.38 8.53
N GLU A 281 17.41 9.29 9.46
CA GLU A 281 18.26 10.43 9.81
C GLU A 281 19.53 9.98 10.56
N GLU A 282 19.41 9.07 11.52
CA GLU A 282 20.53 8.48 12.26
C GLU A 282 21.52 7.76 11.33
N LYS A 283 21.00 6.96 10.36
CA LYS A 283 21.85 6.29 9.36
C LYS A 283 22.61 7.27 8.47
N LYS A 284 22.02 8.43 8.15
CA LYS A 284 22.68 9.48 7.36
C LYS A 284 23.74 10.22 8.18
N ALA A 285 23.45 10.50 9.43
CA ALA A 285 24.39 11.18 10.36
C ALA A 285 25.61 10.32 10.72
N GLY A 286 25.44 8.99 10.81
CA GLY A 286 26.51 8.03 11.12
C GLY A 286 27.38 7.59 9.93
N ARG A 287 27.09 8.03 8.71
CA ARG A 287 27.98 7.81 7.56
C ARG A 287 29.06 8.90 7.55
N PRO A 288 30.38 8.55 7.66
CA PRO A 288 31.44 9.54 7.45
C PRO A 288 31.27 10.15 6.04
N ALA A 289 31.39 11.47 5.96
CA ALA A 289 31.40 12.16 4.67
C ALA A 289 32.44 11.48 3.77
N ALA A 290 32.01 10.93 2.64
CA ALA A 290 32.93 10.38 1.65
C ALA A 290 33.83 11.57 1.22
N LEU A 291 35.10 11.50 1.58
CA LEU A 291 36.14 12.39 1.11
C LEU A 291 36.15 12.28 -0.43
N PHE A 292 35.65 13.30 -1.08
CA PHE A 292 35.94 13.49 -2.50
C PHE A 292 37.44 13.83 -2.61
N ALA A 293 38.21 12.84 -3.03
CA ALA A 293 39.55 12.98 -3.55
C ALA A 293 39.49 12.82 -5.06
#